data_d1e7e6f1b61fbeecb79e17e18ecb177b
#
_entry.id   d1e7e6f1b61fbeecb79e17e18ecb177b
#
_cell.length_a   1.000
_cell.length_b   1.000
_cell.length_c   1.000
_cell.angle_alpha   90.00
_cell.angle_beta   90.00
_cell.angle_gamma   90.00
#
_symmetry.space_group_name_H-M   'P 1'
#
loop_
_entity.id
_entity.type
_entity.pdbx_description
1 polymer ?
#
loop_
_entity_poly.entity_id
_entity_poly.type
_entity_poly.pdbx_seq_one_letter_code
_entity_poly.pdbx_strand_id
1 'polypeptide(L)'
;ELPTNWQLADNSQSLAANKGLKSWVCSESSLTVKIKELGTAFSVEVLNQCYQAIDEKTQQLLNTKDGVALIREVLLKQGDKPLVYAQTIIPESTIVGTESRLAELGNQSLGQVLFQSKETQRGDIEVTTVPNTSALGSFIQNQLGQNFTDVCFIRRSTFSLNNKPLIVNECFLPLLTNGNEE
;
A
#
# COMPACT_ATOMS: atom_id res chain seq x y z
N GLU A 1 -13.65 -2.32 0.77
CA GLU A 1 -13.34 -1.85 -0.60
C GLU A 1 -12.50 -0.58 -0.55
N LEU A 2 -11.52 -0.47 -1.46
CA LEU A 2 -10.73 0.73 -1.64
C LEU A 2 -11.50 1.74 -2.52
N PRO A 3 -11.23 3.05 -2.37
CA PRO A 3 -11.84 4.08 -3.20
C PRO A 3 -11.53 3.88 -4.69
N THR A 4 -12.39 4.44 -5.55
CA THR A 4 -12.27 4.31 -7.01
C THR A 4 -11.79 5.58 -7.73
N ASN A 5 -11.78 6.73 -7.05
CA ASN A 5 -11.41 8.03 -7.62
C ASN A 5 -9.90 8.29 -7.45
N TRP A 6 -9.11 7.71 -8.33
CA TRP A 6 -7.66 7.86 -8.35
C TRP A 6 -7.23 9.00 -9.27
N GLN A 7 -6.20 9.74 -8.87
CA GLN A 7 -5.55 10.79 -9.65
C GLN A 7 -4.04 10.70 -9.48
N LEU A 8 -3.28 11.19 -10.44
CA LEU A 8 -1.82 11.30 -10.30
C LEU A 8 -1.47 12.15 -9.08
N ALA A 9 -0.47 11.74 -8.31
CA ALA A 9 -0.08 12.42 -7.07
C ALA A 9 0.28 13.88 -7.30
N ASP A 10 0.93 14.20 -8.41
CA ASP A 10 1.31 15.57 -8.78
C ASP A 10 0.11 16.48 -9.08
N ASN A 11 -1.04 15.92 -9.42
CA ASN A 11 -2.27 16.65 -9.70
C ASN A 11 -3.14 16.87 -8.44
N SER A 12 -2.77 16.29 -7.29
CA SER A 12 -3.55 16.40 -6.05
C SER A 12 -3.29 17.71 -5.32
N GLN A 13 -4.24 18.64 -5.39
CA GLN A 13 -4.16 19.92 -4.67
C GLN A 13 -4.19 19.73 -3.14
N SER A 14 -5.01 18.81 -2.64
CA SER A 14 -5.10 18.50 -1.20
C SER A 14 -3.80 17.91 -0.66
N LEU A 15 -3.11 17.07 -1.44
CA LEU A 15 -1.79 16.56 -1.08
C LEU A 15 -0.73 17.66 -1.13
N ALA A 16 -0.80 18.56 -2.12
CA ALA A 16 0.14 19.67 -2.26
C ALA A 16 0.09 20.64 -1.06
N ALA A 17 -1.07 20.77 -0.40
CA ALA A 17 -1.26 21.61 0.77
C ALA A 17 -0.57 21.04 2.04
N ASN A 18 -0.31 19.73 2.09
CA ASN A 18 0.33 19.06 3.24
C ASN A 18 1.75 18.57 2.85
N LYS A 19 2.77 19.40 3.11
CA LYS A 19 4.16 19.11 2.74
C LYS A 19 4.73 17.88 3.44
N GLY A 20 4.41 17.65 4.69
CA GLY A 20 4.85 16.50 5.47
C GLY A 20 4.32 15.19 4.86
N LEU A 21 3.02 15.14 4.64
CA LEU A 21 2.37 13.99 4.01
C LEU A 21 2.84 13.78 2.56
N LYS A 22 3.02 14.87 1.80
CA LYS A 22 3.53 14.79 0.42
C LYS A 22 4.87 14.08 0.35
N SER A 23 5.77 14.32 1.30
CA SER A 23 7.08 13.67 1.35
C SER A 23 6.98 12.15 1.53
N TRP A 24 5.93 11.66 2.19
CA TRP A 24 5.65 10.24 2.35
C TRP A 24 4.98 9.65 1.10
N VAL A 25 3.92 10.28 0.63
CA VAL A 25 3.09 9.79 -0.48
C VAL A 25 3.85 9.77 -1.80
N CYS A 26 4.57 10.85 -2.12
CA CYS A 26 5.33 10.95 -3.38
C CYS A 26 6.72 10.30 -3.31
N SER A 27 7.08 9.66 -2.20
CA SER A 27 8.37 8.99 -2.11
C SER A 27 8.47 7.83 -3.10
N GLU A 28 9.49 7.85 -3.95
CA GLU A 28 9.82 6.75 -4.86
C GLU A 28 10.56 5.61 -4.16
N SER A 29 11.11 5.87 -2.97
CA SER A 29 11.81 4.88 -2.16
C SER A 29 10.85 3.92 -1.44
N SER A 30 11.38 2.81 -0.94
CA SER A 30 10.63 1.85 -0.13
C SER A 30 10.10 2.50 1.15
N LEU A 31 8.79 2.42 1.41
CA LEU A 31 8.20 2.83 2.69
C LEU A 31 8.80 2.06 3.87
N THR A 32 9.14 0.79 3.66
CA THR A 32 9.81 -0.02 4.68
C THR A 32 11.11 0.62 5.16
N VAL A 33 11.92 1.14 4.24
CA VAL A 33 13.16 1.84 4.57
C VAL A 33 12.85 3.11 5.37
N LYS A 34 11.93 3.93 4.87
CA LYS A 34 11.55 5.18 5.56
C LYS A 34 10.98 4.95 6.96
N ILE A 35 10.14 3.92 7.14
CA ILE A 35 9.59 3.60 8.47
C ILE A 35 10.70 3.10 9.41
N LYS A 36 11.67 2.33 8.90
CA LYS A 36 12.82 1.89 9.69
C LYS A 36 13.69 3.04 10.18
N GLU A 37 13.74 4.16 9.45
CA GLU A 37 14.45 5.37 9.86
C GLU A 37 13.80 6.08 11.05
N LEU A 38 12.51 5.83 11.30
CA LEU A 38 11.79 6.38 12.47
C LEU A 38 12.13 5.69 13.79
N GLY A 39 12.77 4.51 13.75
CA GLY A 39 13.12 3.75 14.94
C GLY A 39 13.58 2.33 14.61
N THR A 40 13.85 1.54 15.65
CA THR A 40 14.48 0.20 15.51
C THR A 40 13.50 -0.97 15.56
N ALA A 41 12.22 -0.72 15.84
CA ALA A 41 11.22 -1.76 16.08
C ALA A 41 10.23 -1.94 14.90
N PHE A 42 10.72 -1.86 13.66
CA PHE A 42 9.90 -2.11 12.48
C PHE A 42 9.39 -3.56 12.45
N SER A 43 8.11 -3.74 12.17
CA SER A 43 7.50 -5.05 11.97
C SER A 43 6.38 -4.99 10.91
N VAL A 44 6.05 -6.16 10.37
CA VAL A 44 4.91 -6.37 9.47
C VAL A 44 3.94 -7.32 10.16
N GLU A 45 2.71 -6.87 10.32
CA GLU A 45 1.61 -7.70 10.81
C GLU A 45 0.69 -8.06 9.65
N VAL A 46 0.51 -9.35 9.38
CA VAL A 46 -0.39 -9.84 8.34
C VAL A 46 -1.80 -9.89 8.88
N LEU A 47 -2.71 -9.12 8.30
CA LEU A 47 -4.13 -9.10 8.64
C LEU A 47 -4.91 -10.16 7.87
N ASN A 48 -4.59 -10.30 6.59
CA ASN A 48 -5.26 -11.24 5.69
C ASN A 48 -4.36 -11.60 4.51
N GLN A 49 -4.47 -12.85 4.04
CA GLN A 49 -3.85 -13.28 2.81
C GLN A 49 -4.69 -14.40 2.20
N CYS A 50 -5.35 -14.13 1.08
CA CYS A 50 -6.22 -15.11 0.42
C CYS A 50 -6.37 -14.81 -1.07
N TYR A 51 -6.74 -15.82 -1.83
CA TYR A 51 -7.12 -15.66 -3.24
C TYR A 51 -8.53 -15.14 -3.34
N GLN A 52 -8.74 -14.10 -4.16
CA GLN A 52 -10.04 -13.48 -4.41
C GLN A 52 -10.20 -13.16 -5.89
N ALA A 53 -11.47 -13.15 -6.34
CA ALA A 53 -11.81 -12.63 -7.67
C ALA A 53 -11.47 -11.15 -7.77
N ILE A 54 -10.94 -10.71 -8.90
CA ILE A 54 -10.67 -9.31 -9.22
C ILE A 54 -11.59 -8.84 -10.35
N ASP A 55 -11.98 -7.56 -10.27
CA ASP A 55 -12.86 -6.94 -11.24
C ASP A 55 -12.13 -6.57 -12.54
N GLU A 56 -12.90 -6.27 -13.58
CA GLU A 56 -12.37 -5.90 -14.90
C GLU A 56 -11.46 -4.65 -14.85
N LYS A 57 -11.75 -3.68 -13.97
CA LYS A 57 -10.91 -2.47 -13.83
C LYS A 57 -9.53 -2.82 -13.29
N THR A 58 -9.48 -3.70 -12.30
CA THR A 58 -8.22 -4.21 -11.74
C THR A 58 -7.45 -5.03 -12.78
N GLN A 59 -8.14 -5.87 -13.55
CA GLN A 59 -7.54 -6.63 -14.65
C GLN A 59 -6.94 -5.69 -15.71
N GLN A 60 -7.67 -4.65 -16.11
CA GLN A 60 -7.19 -3.64 -17.07
C GLN A 60 -5.97 -2.89 -16.54
N LEU A 61 -6.00 -2.47 -15.26
CA LEU A 61 -4.89 -1.75 -14.62
C LEU A 61 -3.62 -2.62 -14.57
N LEU A 62 -3.77 -3.91 -14.34
CA LEU A 62 -2.68 -4.90 -14.31
C LEU A 62 -2.29 -5.42 -15.69
N ASN A 63 -3.07 -5.08 -16.72
CA ASN A 63 -2.93 -5.67 -18.07
C ASN A 63 -2.86 -7.21 -18.00
N THR A 64 -3.76 -7.83 -17.23
CA THR A 64 -3.87 -9.28 -17.05
C THR A 64 -5.22 -9.80 -17.48
N LYS A 65 -5.30 -11.10 -17.80
CA LYS A 65 -6.55 -11.82 -18.02
C LYS A 65 -6.96 -12.67 -16.82
N ASP A 66 -6.18 -12.66 -15.76
CA ASP A 66 -6.48 -13.43 -14.55
C ASP A 66 -7.76 -12.91 -13.91
N GLY A 67 -8.68 -13.82 -13.62
CA GLY A 67 -9.89 -13.51 -12.86
C GLY A 67 -9.71 -13.54 -11.34
N VAL A 68 -8.55 -14.05 -10.89
CA VAL A 68 -8.21 -14.25 -9.47
C VAL A 68 -6.83 -13.67 -9.18
N ALA A 69 -6.66 -13.11 -8.01
CA ALA A 69 -5.38 -12.63 -7.48
C ALA A 69 -5.21 -13.01 -6.01
N LEU A 70 -3.99 -13.12 -5.57
CA LEU A 70 -3.65 -13.15 -4.16
C LEU A 70 -3.79 -11.73 -3.61
N ILE A 71 -4.70 -11.56 -2.66
CA ILE A 71 -4.87 -10.32 -1.89
C ILE A 71 -4.15 -10.50 -0.58
N ARG A 72 -3.21 -9.60 -0.31
CA ARG A 72 -2.45 -9.58 0.95
C ARG A 72 -2.62 -8.23 1.63
N GLU A 73 -3.09 -8.25 2.86
CA GLU A 73 -3.34 -7.06 3.69
C GLU A 73 -2.44 -7.09 4.92
N VAL A 74 -1.72 -6.01 5.15
CA VAL A 74 -0.75 -5.92 6.24
C VAL A 74 -0.77 -4.55 6.91
N LEU A 75 -0.28 -4.50 8.15
CA LEU A 75 0.13 -3.28 8.82
C LEU A 75 1.65 -3.20 8.84
N LEU A 76 2.18 -2.04 8.44
CA LEU A 76 3.57 -1.69 8.68
C LEU A 76 3.62 -0.91 9.99
N LYS A 77 4.40 -1.41 10.94
CA LYS A 77 4.40 -0.91 12.32
C LYS A 77 5.80 -0.47 12.75
N GLN A 78 5.82 0.49 13.69
CA GLN A 78 6.99 0.83 14.48
C GLN A 78 6.66 0.58 15.95
N GLY A 79 7.23 -0.47 16.53
CA GLY A 79 6.76 -1.02 17.80
C GLY A 79 5.30 -1.47 17.69
N ASP A 80 4.46 -1.03 18.63
CA ASP A 80 3.02 -1.34 18.62
C ASP A 80 2.18 -0.37 17.78
N LYS A 81 2.82 0.65 17.16
CA LYS A 81 2.13 1.69 16.41
C LYS A 81 1.98 1.31 14.94
N PRO A 82 0.79 1.01 14.42
CA PRO A 82 0.56 0.87 13.00
C PRO A 82 0.62 2.26 12.32
N LEU A 83 1.47 2.36 11.28
CA LEU A 83 1.75 3.59 10.56
C LEU A 83 1.21 3.56 9.13
N VAL A 84 1.16 2.39 8.52
CA VAL A 84 0.63 2.20 7.16
C VAL A 84 -0.19 0.91 7.12
N TYR A 85 -1.40 0.99 6.56
CA TYR A 85 -2.13 -0.18 6.08
C TYR A 85 -1.78 -0.38 4.61
N ALA A 86 -1.36 -1.56 4.23
CA ALA A 86 -1.04 -1.88 2.85
C ALA A 86 -1.85 -3.08 2.35
N GLN A 87 -2.39 -2.96 1.13
CA GLN A 87 -3.02 -4.05 0.41
C GLN A 87 -2.26 -4.28 -0.90
N THR A 88 -1.86 -5.51 -1.13
CA THR A 88 -1.23 -5.93 -2.39
C THR A 88 -2.16 -6.84 -3.16
N ILE A 89 -2.24 -6.64 -4.47
CA ILE A 89 -3.02 -7.45 -5.42
C ILE A 89 -2.02 -8.09 -6.38
N ILE A 90 -1.87 -9.40 -6.31
CA ILE A 90 -0.90 -10.16 -7.10
C ILE A 90 -1.66 -11.18 -7.96
N PRO A 91 -1.77 -11.00 -9.29
CA PRO A 91 -2.41 -11.98 -10.19
C PRO A 91 -1.79 -13.36 -10.03
N GLU A 92 -2.59 -14.41 -10.25
CA GLU A 92 -2.12 -15.80 -10.19
C GLU A 92 -0.96 -16.04 -11.17
N SER A 93 -1.01 -15.47 -12.37
CA SER A 93 0.07 -15.55 -13.36
C SER A 93 1.37 -14.91 -12.92
N THR A 94 1.32 -13.99 -11.95
CA THR A 94 2.51 -13.38 -11.34
C THR A 94 3.18 -14.34 -10.35
N ILE A 95 2.42 -15.18 -9.65
CA ILE A 95 2.90 -16.09 -8.60
C ILE A 95 3.35 -17.43 -9.19
N VAL A 96 4.16 -17.40 -10.22
CA VAL A 96 4.71 -18.62 -10.83
C VAL A 96 6.23 -18.52 -10.99
N GLY A 97 6.92 -19.67 -10.91
CA GLY A 97 8.37 -19.70 -11.00
C GLY A 97 9.04 -19.04 -9.80
N THR A 98 9.99 -18.15 -10.04
CA THR A 98 10.74 -17.45 -8.98
C THR A 98 9.88 -16.52 -8.13
N GLU A 99 8.78 -16.00 -8.66
CA GLU A 99 7.87 -15.10 -7.94
C GLU A 99 6.87 -15.85 -7.05
N SER A 100 6.84 -17.18 -7.04
CA SER A 100 6.04 -17.96 -6.07
C SER A 100 6.34 -17.58 -4.61
N ARG A 101 7.57 -17.12 -4.33
CA ARG A 101 7.98 -16.56 -3.04
C ARG A 101 7.11 -15.40 -2.54
N LEU A 102 6.41 -14.70 -3.44
CA LEU A 102 5.49 -13.61 -3.05
C LEU A 102 4.27 -14.12 -2.26
N ALA A 103 3.89 -15.37 -2.45
CA ALA A 103 2.84 -16.01 -1.65
C ALA A 103 3.34 -16.49 -0.27
N GLU A 104 4.65 -16.58 -0.08
CA GLU A 104 5.27 -17.16 1.12
C GLU A 104 6.02 -16.11 1.97
N LEU A 105 5.72 -14.83 1.79
CA LEU A 105 6.42 -13.73 2.48
C LEU A 105 6.30 -13.79 4.02
N GLY A 106 5.27 -14.43 4.57
CA GLY A 106 5.03 -14.39 6.02
C GLY A 106 5.03 -12.95 6.53
N ASN A 107 5.83 -12.63 7.53
CA ASN A 107 5.97 -11.29 8.08
C ASN A 107 7.08 -10.46 7.40
N GLN A 108 7.54 -10.86 6.22
CA GLN A 108 8.47 -10.06 5.44
C GLN A 108 7.74 -8.94 4.70
N SER A 109 8.42 -7.81 4.56
CA SER A 109 7.90 -6.69 3.77
C SER A 109 8.04 -6.97 2.28
N LEU A 110 6.93 -6.87 1.55
CA LEU A 110 6.96 -6.93 0.08
C LEU A 110 7.85 -5.81 -0.50
N GLY A 111 7.84 -4.62 0.11
CA GLY A 111 8.70 -3.52 -0.32
C GLY A 111 10.19 -3.90 -0.36
N GLN A 112 10.66 -4.68 0.62
CA GLN A 112 12.04 -5.17 0.57
C GLN A 112 12.31 -6.04 -0.66
N VAL A 113 11.38 -6.94 -1.00
CA VAL A 113 11.53 -7.82 -2.17
C VAL A 113 11.53 -7.02 -3.46
N LEU A 114 10.58 -6.08 -3.61
CA LEU A 114 10.46 -5.27 -4.82
C LEU A 114 11.68 -4.35 -5.03
N PHE A 115 12.14 -3.67 -3.97
CA PHE A 115 13.22 -2.69 -4.10
C PHE A 115 14.64 -3.32 -4.06
N GLN A 116 14.76 -4.59 -3.71
CA GLN A 116 16.02 -5.34 -3.82
C GLN A 116 16.24 -5.91 -5.22
N SER A 117 15.20 -6.12 -5.99
CA SER A 117 15.30 -6.65 -7.35
C SER A 117 15.60 -5.53 -8.34
N LYS A 118 16.64 -5.71 -9.16
CA LYS A 118 16.97 -4.81 -10.28
C LYS A 118 15.94 -4.88 -11.43
N GLU A 119 15.15 -5.93 -11.46
CA GLU A 119 14.12 -6.19 -12.48
C GLU A 119 12.75 -5.63 -12.08
N THR A 120 12.70 -4.85 -11.00
CA THR A 120 11.46 -4.19 -10.57
C THR A 120 11.34 -2.83 -11.24
N GLN A 121 10.19 -2.61 -11.88
CA GLN A 121 9.78 -1.32 -12.41
C GLN A 121 8.54 -0.86 -11.65
N ARG A 122 8.46 0.42 -11.33
CA ARG A 122 7.31 1.05 -10.72
C ARG A 122 6.63 1.96 -11.72
N GLY A 123 5.31 1.85 -11.84
CA GLY A 123 4.49 2.81 -12.58
C GLY A 123 4.25 4.10 -11.80
N ASP A 124 3.35 4.91 -12.31
CA ASP A 124 2.98 6.18 -11.69
C ASP A 124 2.45 6.01 -10.27
N ILE A 125 2.64 7.05 -9.46
CA ILE A 125 2.02 7.16 -8.14
C ILE A 125 0.67 7.85 -8.32
N GLU A 126 -0.40 7.11 -8.08
CA GLU A 126 -1.75 7.64 -8.00
C GLU A 126 -2.17 7.76 -6.54
N VAL A 127 -3.02 8.73 -6.24
CA VAL A 127 -3.54 8.98 -4.90
C VAL A 127 -5.05 9.13 -4.91
N THR A 128 -5.64 8.78 -3.79
CA THR A 128 -7.02 9.07 -3.44
C THR A 128 -7.15 9.26 -1.94
N THR A 129 -8.35 9.52 -1.45
CA THR A 129 -8.64 9.68 -0.03
C THR A 129 -9.62 8.63 0.46
N VAL A 130 -9.44 8.23 1.71
CA VAL A 130 -10.32 7.31 2.44
C VAL A 130 -11.10 8.13 3.47
N PRO A 131 -12.41 8.32 3.28
CA PRO A 131 -13.24 8.99 4.26
C PRO A 131 -13.32 8.19 5.57
N ASN A 132 -13.43 8.90 6.70
CA ASN A 132 -13.63 8.27 8.01
C ASN A 132 -14.90 7.41 8.10
N THR A 133 -15.91 7.70 7.27
CA THR A 133 -17.17 6.96 7.18
C THR A 133 -17.11 5.69 6.31
N SER A 134 -16.01 5.45 5.60
CA SER A 134 -15.82 4.27 4.77
C SER A 134 -15.55 3.02 5.63
N ALA A 135 -15.63 1.82 5.02
CA ALA A 135 -15.29 0.58 5.70
C ALA A 135 -13.84 0.58 6.20
N LEU A 136 -12.88 1.06 5.37
CA LEU A 136 -11.49 1.19 5.78
C LEU A 136 -11.31 2.27 6.85
N GLY A 137 -12.03 3.41 6.74
CA GLY A 137 -12.03 4.44 7.78
C GLY A 137 -12.54 3.91 9.11
N SER A 138 -13.64 3.16 9.09
CA SER A 138 -14.20 2.50 10.28
C SER A 138 -13.23 1.47 10.88
N PHE A 139 -12.52 0.72 10.06
CA PHE A 139 -11.47 -0.20 10.52
C PHE A 139 -10.33 0.56 11.22
N ILE A 140 -9.84 1.66 10.64
CA ILE A 140 -8.78 2.49 11.23
C ILE A 140 -9.21 3.03 12.60
N GLN A 141 -10.43 3.53 12.72
CA GLN A 141 -10.93 4.09 13.98
C GLN A 141 -11.22 3.01 15.02
N ASN A 142 -11.94 1.96 14.65
CA ASN A 142 -12.49 1.00 15.61
C ASN A 142 -11.53 -0.13 15.94
N GLN A 143 -10.72 -0.58 14.99
CA GLN A 143 -9.81 -1.72 15.19
C GLN A 143 -8.40 -1.25 15.53
N LEU A 144 -7.93 -0.15 14.91
CA LEU A 144 -6.61 0.39 15.17
C LEU A 144 -6.60 1.49 16.24
N GLY A 145 -7.78 1.97 16.67
CA GLY A 145 -7.91 3.02 17.68
C GLY A 145 -7.37 4.39 17.23
N GLN A 146 -7.26 4.63 15.91
CA GLN A 146 -6.72 5.86 15.36
C GLN A 146 -7.82 6.76 14.83
N ASN A 147 -8.13 7.83 15.55
CA ASN A 147 -9.15 8.77 15.15
C ASN A 147 -8.64 9.80 14.14
N PHE A 148 -9.46 10.14 13.16
CA PHE A 148 -9.26 11.23 12.22
C PHE A 148 -10.60 11.83 11.82
N THR A 149 -10.61 13.12 11.51
CA THR A 149 -11.85 13.88 11.32
C THR A 149 -12.34 13.84 9.88
N ASP A 150 -11.43 13.89 8.92
CA ASP A 150 -11.79 14.03 7.50
C ASP A 150 -11.42 12.78 6.70
N VAL A 151 -10.19 12.72 6.22
CA VAL A 151 -9.72 11.67 5.31
C VAL A 151 -8.31 11.22 5.63
N CYS A 152 -8.01 9.95 5.36
CA CYS A 152 -6.64 9.46 5.21
C CYS A 152 -6.28 9.43 3.72
N PHE A 153 -5.01 9.67 3.41
CA PHE A 153 -4.51 9.49 2.04
C PHE A 153 -4.09 8.05 1.80
N ILE A 154 -4.40 7.58 0.62
CA ILE A 154 -3.94 6.29 0.12
C ILE A 154 -3.26 6.50 -1.23
N ARG A 155 -2.09 5.90 -1.42
CA ARG A 155 -1.42 5.86 -2.72
C ARG A 155 -1.53 4.48 -3.34
N ARG A 156 -1.51 4.44 -4.64
CA ARG A 156 -1.45 3.23 -5.45
C ARG A 156 -0.30 3.31 -6.43
N SER A 157 0.42 2.21 -6.62
CA SER A 157 1.32 2.03 -7.75
C SER A 157 1.18 0.63 -8.30
N THR A 158 1.25 0.54 -9.62
CA THR A 158 1.52 -0.73 -10.29
C THR A 158 3.02 -0.99 -10.25
N PHE A 159 3.39 -2.23 -10.09
CA PHE A 159 4.77 -2.70 -10.21
C PHE A 159 4.84 -3.82 -11.25
N SER A 160 5.99 -3.91 -11.89
CA SER A 160 6.36 -5.06 -12.71
C SER A 160 7.63 -5.68 -12.10
N LEU A 161 7.55 -6.93 -11.69
CA LEU A 161 8.67 -7.73 -11.21
C LEU A 161 8.95 -8.84 -12.22
N ASN A 162 10.10 -8.80 -12.91
CA ASN A 162 10.40 -9.71 -14.01
C ASN A 162 9.29 -9.76 -15.08
N ASN A 163 8.77 -8.60 -15.47
CA ASN A 163 7.63 -8.43 -16.40
C ASN A 163 6.31 -9.02 -15.90
N LYS A 164 6.17 -9.30 -14.61
CA LYS A 164 4.93 -9.78 -13.99
C LYS A 164 4.31 -8.68 -13.14
N PRO A 165 3.03 -8.34 -13.38
CA PRO A 165 2.42 -7.17 -12.76
C PRO A 165 1.90 -7.47 -11.36
N LEU A 166 1.88 -6.43 -10.52
CA LEU A 166 1.15 -6.40 -9.25
C LEU A 166 0.78 -4.95 -8.89
N ILE A 167 -0.18 -4.78 -7.98
CA ILE A 167 -0.57 -3.49 -7.42
C ILE A 167 -0.22 -3.45 -5.95
N VAL A 168 0.27 -2.30 -5.49
CA VAL A 168 0.43 -1.99 -4.07
C VAL A 168 -0.37 -0.74 -3.74
N ASN A 169 -1.31 -0.86 -2.81
CA ASN A 169 -2.08 0.21 -2.21
C ASN A 169 -1.58 0.45 -0.80
N GLU A 170 -1.30 1.70 -0.41
CA GLU A 170 -0.72 2.06 0.89
C GLU A 170 -1.47 3.24 1.50
N CYS A 171 -2.23 2.98 2.57
CA CYS A 171 -2.97 3.98 3.32
C CYS A 171 -2.08 4.51 4.46
N PHE A 172 -1.84 5.82 4.46
CA PHE A 172 -1.04 6.51 5.48
C PHE A 172 -1.93 6.79 6.70
N LEU A 173 -1.63 6.12 7.80
CA LEU A 173 -2.46 6.17 9.01
C LEU A 173 -2.24 7.45 9.82
N PRO A 174 -3.22 7.88 10.63
CA PRO A 174 -3.15 9.12 11.40
C PRO A 174 -1.91 9.26 12.29
N LEU A 175 -1.43 8.18 12.90
CA LEU A 175 -0.21 8.21 13.72
C LEU A 175 1.05 8.58 12.94
N LEU A 176 1.09 8.28 11.64
CA LEU A 176 2.19 8.68 10.77
C LEU A 176 2.06 10.14 10.34
N THR A 177 0.83 10.57 10.03
CA THR A 177 0.57 11.88 9.43
C THR A 177 0.51 12.99 10.46
N ASN A 178 -0.02 12.74 11.66
CA ASN A 178 -0.14 13.73 12.74
C ASN A 178 1.14 13.84 13.59
N GLY A 179 2.03 12.86 13.55
CA GLY A 179 3.30 12.88 14.29
C GLY A 179 4.40 13.75 13.66
N ASN A 180 4.16 14.36 12.51
CA ASN A 180 5.12 15.19 11.77
C ASN A 180 4.79 16.70 11.83
N GLU A 181 3.91 17.12 12.74
CA GLU A 181 3.52 18.53 12.94
C GLU A 181 4.29 19.22 14.12
N GLU A 182 5.47 18.70 14.51
CA GLU A 182 6.37 19.40 15.44
C GLU A 182 7.54 20.05 14.71
#